data_d574a0111f1238d1646d51c93df09a2d
#
_entry.id   d574a0111f1238d1646d51c93df09a2d
#
_cell.length_a   1.000
_cell.length_b   1.000
_cell.length_c   1.000
_cell.angle_alpha   90.00
_cell.angle_beta   90.00
_cell.angle_gamma   90.00
#
_symmetry.space_group_name_H-M   'P 1'
#
loop_
_entity.id
_entity.type
_entity.pdbx_description
1 polymer ?
#
loop_
_entity_poly.entity_id
_entity_poly.type
_entity_poly.pdbx_seq_one_letter_code
_entity_poly.pdbx_strand_id
1 'polypeptide(L)'
;MSRMGETIRKARLAAGLTEKALGKKCGLAESVVKDIESGRRVASDDQAARMLKAMGVANPVSTELEVAAEPEVKLRPKPRPYVLPVEEPKPEAVTAASSVSEEQGNAWLDALGGVVKRVPACDEKGLVLDHVLEPVIGGKIEGGAPDKVFYYRCPDDALAGYRIHAGDLLLTVPEKTPVDEAVMIVEKSGLRVARKVKKLDGGKLLLQSYDREFRAETVDLKSVNILGRCVRLSRRI
;
A
#
# COMPACT_ATOMS: atom_id res chain seq x y z
N MET A 1 -2.55 -19.49 -9.18
CA MET A 1 -3.25 -19.08 -10.42
C MET A 1 -3.45 -17.57 -10.41
N SER A 2 -3.32 -16.90 -11.54
CA SER A 2 -3.59 -15.47 -11.65
C SER A 2 -5.11 -15.20 -11.58
N ARG A 3 -5.55 -14.21 -10.77
CA ARG A 3 -6.98 -13.81 -10.70
C ARG A 3 -7.57 -13.51 -12.07
N MET A 4 -6.79 -12.91 -12.97
CA MET A 4 -7.20 -12.59 -14.33
C MET A 4 -7.42 -13.88 -15.17
N GLY A 5 -6.54 -14.87 -15.04
CA GLY A 5 -6.68 -16.14 -15.74
C GLY A 5 -7.94 -16.88 -15.35
N GLU A 6 -8.30 -16.89 -14.06
CA GLU A 6 -9.56 -17.50 -13.57
C GLU A 6 -10.80 -16.75 -14.09
N THR A 7 -10.74 -15.41 -14.14
CA THR A 7 -11.83 -14.58 -14.66
C THR A 7 -12.06 -14.88 -16.14
N ILE A 8 -11.00 -14.94 -16.94
CA ILE A 8 -11.07 -15.28 -18.36
C ILE A 8 -11.64 -16.70 -18.55
N ARG A 9 -11.17 -17.67 -17.78
CA ARG A 9 -11.68 -19.05 -17.84
C ARG A 9 -13.18 -19.14 -17.51
N LYS A 10 -13.63 -18.47 -16.44
CA LYS A 10 -15.05 -18.43 -16.06
C LYS A 10 -15.90 -17.79 -17.15
N ALA A 11 -15.44 -16.64 -17.70
CA ALA A 11 -16.14 -15.96 -18.77
C ALA A 11 -16.22 -16.81 -20.06
N ARG A 12 -15.14 -17.52 -20.40
CA ARG A 12 -15.13 -18.43 -21.56
C ARG A 12 -16.12 -19.59 -21.39
N LEU A 13 -16.14 -20.21 -20.22
CA LEU A 13 -17.07 -21.31 -19.93
C LEU A 13 -18.53 -20.82 -19.95
N ALA A 14 -18.80 -19.63 -19.40
CA ALA A 14 -20.14 -19.01 -19.46
C ALA A 14 -20.56 -18.68 -20.89
N ALA A 15 -19.60 -18.29 -21.77
CA ALA A 15 -19.86 -18.06 -23.18
C ALA A 15 -19.92 -19.34 -24.05
N GLY A 16 -19.73 -20.53 -23.45
CA GLY A 16 -19.76 -21.84 -24.15
C GLY A 16 -18.63 -22.02 -25.15
N LEU A 17 -17.51 -21.29 -24.99
CA LEU A 17 -16.40 -21.31 -25.96
C LEU A 17 -15.31 -22.30 -25.52
N THR A 18 -14.72 -23.01 -26.52
CA THR A 18 -13.50 -23.79 -26.30
C THR A 18 -12.26 -22.87 -26.31
N GLU A 19 -11.14 -23.30 -25.73
CA GLU A 19 -9.87 -22.57 -25.73
C GLU A 19 -9.42 -22.22 -27.16
N LYS A 20 -9.59 -23.18 -28.07
CA LYS A 20 -9.32 -23.01 -29.51
C LYS A 20 -10.24 -21.97 -30.18
N ALA A 21 -11.54 -21.98 -29.85
CA ALA A 21 -12.50 -21.04 -30.41
C ALA A 21 -12.24 -19.60 -29.89
N LEU A 22 -11.90 -19.44 -28.61
CA LEU A 22 -11.51 -18.15 -28.05
C LEU A 22 -10.21 -17.65 -28.68
N GLY A 23 -9.20 -18.51 -28.78
CA GLY A 23 -7.94 -18.17 -29.45
C GLY A 23 -8.15 -17.66 -30.87
N LYS A 24 -8.95 -18.35 -31.66
CA LYS A 24 -9.27 -17.94 -33.04
C LYS A 24 -9.98 -16.57 -33.11
N LYS A 25 -10.91 -16.29 -32.18
CA LYS A 25 -11.60 -14.99 -32.10
C LYS A 25 -10.68 -13.84 -31.69
N CYS A 26 -9.67 -14.12 -30.89
CA CYS A 26 -8.74 -13.10 -30.36
C CYS A 26 -7.42 -13.01 -31.12
N GLY A 27 -7.20 -13.85 -32.14
CA GLY A 27 -5.94 -13.92 -32.86
C GLY A 27 -4.79 -14.50 -32.02
N LEU A 28 -5.09 -15.38 -31.08
CA LEU A 28 -4.13 -16.03 -30.18
C LEU A 28 -4.08 -17.54 -30.45
N ALA A 29 -2.91 -18.15 -30.26
CA ALA A 29 -2.79 -19.60 -30.30
C ALA A 29 -3.51 -20.23 -29.09
N GLU A 30 -4.08 -21.43 -29.29
CA GLU A 30 -4.76 -22.19 -28.21
C GLU A 30 -3.87 -22.40 -26.98
N SER A 31 -2.58 -22.69 -27.21
CA SER A 31 -1.60 -22.84 -26.12
C SER A 31 -1.46 -21.58 -25.26
N VAL A 32 -1.50 -20.40 -25.89
CA VAL A 32 -1.41 -19.10 -25.17
C VAL A 32 -2.64 -18.88 -24.30
N VAL A 33 -3.85 -19.21 -24.78
CA VAL A 33 -5.08 -19.12 -23.98
C VAL A 33 -4.99 -20.05 -22.79
N LYS A 34 -4.55 -21.29 -22.98
CA LYS A 34 -4.36 -22.28 -21.94
C LYS A 34 -3.34 -21.85 -20.88
N ASP A 35 -2.22 -21.27 -21.32
CA ASP A 35 -1.18 -20.77 -20.41
C ASP A 35 -1.65 -19.57 -19.59
N ILE A 36 -2.47 -18.69 -20.16
CA ILE A 36 -3.09 -17.56 -19.45
C ILE A 36 -4.10 -18.09 -18.42
N GLU A 37 -4.97 -19.02 -18.78
CA GLU A 37 -5.98 -19.59 -17.88
C GLU A 37 -5.36 -20.43 -16.75
N SER A 38 -4.25 -21.10 -17.01
CA SER A 38 -3.51 -21.87 -15.99
C SER A 38 -2.62 -20.98 -15.11
N GLY A 39 -2.45 -19.71 -15.46
CA GLY A 39 -1.58 -18.76 -14.74
C GLY A 39 -0.08 -18.93 -15.04
N ARG A 40 0.29 -19.76 -16.03
CA ARG A 40 1.68 -19.88 -16.49
C ARG A 40 2.17 -18.67 -17.26
N ARG A 41 1.21 -17.92 -17.83
CA ARG A 41 1.48 -16.69 -18.57
C ARG A 41 0.53 -15.59 -18.11
N VAL A 42 1.05 -14.37 -17.94
CA VAL A 42 0.24 -13.20 -17.64
C VAL A 42 -0.24 -12.61 -18.98
N ALA A 43 -1.56 -12.40 -19.11
CA ALA A 43 -2.11 -11.69 -20.25
C ALA A 43 -1.75 -10.20 -20.13
N SER A 44 -1.38 -9.56 -21.25
CA SER A 44 -1.33 -8.10 -21.29
C SER A 44 -2.75 -7.53 -21.24
N ASP A 45 -2.90 -6.27 -20.81
CA ASP A 45 -4.20 -5.60 -20.70
C ASP A 45 -4.96 -5.62 -22.04
N ASP A 46 -4.27 -5.41 -23.15
CA ASP A 46 -4.84 -5.52 -24.49
C ASP A 46 -5.33 -6.94 -24.85
N GLN A 47 -4.59 -7.96 -24.43
CA GLN A 47 -4.96 -9.34 -24.66
C GLN A 47 -6.18 -9.72 -23.82
N ALA A 48 -6.20 -9.32 -22.55
CA ALA A 48 -7.32 -9.52 -21.65
C ALA A 48 -8.59 -8.81 -22.15
N ALA A 49 -8.46 -7.56 -22.58
CA ALA A 49 -9.56 -6.77 -23.15
C ALA A 49 -10.17 -7.43 -24.40
N ARG A 50 -9.32 -7.89 -25.35
CA ARG A 50 -9.77 -8.60 -26.56
C ARG A 50 -10.49 -9.91 -26.22
N MET A 51 -9.96 -10.66 -25.23
CA MET A 51 -10.58 -11.92 -24.80
C MET A 51 -11.94 -11.67 -24.16
N LEU A 52 -12.07 -10.69 -23.27
CA LEU A 52 -13.33 -10.31 -22.61
C LEU A 52 -14.35 -9.81 -23.63
N LYS A 53 -13.93 -8.94 -24.57
CA LYS A 53 -14.77 -8.45 -25.67
C LYS A 53 -15.27 -9.59 -26.58
N ALA A 54 -14.42 -10.56 -26.89
CA ALA A 54 -14.78 -11.72 -27.70
C ALA A 54 -15.81 -12.64 -27.03
N MET A 55 -15.91 -12.59 -25.70
CA MET A 55 -16.85 -13.32 -24.86
C MET A 55 -18.12 -12.51 -24.50
N GLY A 56 -18.23 -11.25 -24.99
CA GLY A 56 -19.38 -10.39 -24.71
C GLY A 56 -19.42 -9.80 -23.29
N VAL A 57 -18.32 -9.87 -22.55
CA VAL A 57 -18.22 -9.29 -21.21
C VAL A 57 -17.69 -7.86 -21.39
N ALA A 58 -18.49 -6.86 -20.99
CA ALA A 58 -18.07 -5.46 -20.99
C ALA A 58 -16.90 -5.27 -19.99
N ASN A 59 -15.84 -4.63 -20.47
CA ASN A 59 -14.62 -4.39 -19.71
C ASN A 59 -14.86 -3.42 -18.54
N PRO A 60 -14.50 -3.72 -17.30
CA PRO A 60 -14.58 -2.76 -16.19
C PRO A 60 -13.36 -1.82 -16.11
N VAL A 61 -12.47 -1.80 -17.11
CA VAL A 61 -11.28 -0.93 -17.08
C VAL A 61 -11.14 -0.19 -18.41
N SER A 62 -11.75 0.97 -18.47
CA SER A 62 -11.32 2.11 -19.31
C SER A 62 -12.22 3.30 -18.98
N THR A 63 -11.81 4.09 -18.04
CA THR A 63 -12.24 5.48 -17.94
C THR A 63 -11.08 6.31 -18.48
N GLU A 64 -11.23 6.76 -19.73
CA GLU A 64 -10.75 8.08 -20.17
C GLU A 64 -11.12 8.29 -21.63
N LEU A 65 -11.94 9.33 -21.80
CA LEU A 65 -12.07 10.26 -22.93
C LEU A 65 -12.23 9.71 -24.35
N GLU A 66 -13.48 9.77 -24.86
CA GLU A 66 -13.71 10.36 -26.17
C GLU A 66 -15.12 10.98 -26.23
N VAL A 67 -15.11 12.28 -26.47
CA VAL A 67 -16.25 13.12 -26.79
C VAL A 67 -16.63 12.88 -28.26
N ALA A 68 -17.81 12.39 -28.55
CA ALA A 68 -18.56 12.74 -29.76
C ALA A 68 -19.97 12.13 -29.80
N ALA A 69 -20.93 13.03 -30.00
CA ALA A 69 -22.22 12.85 -30.68
C ALA A 69 -23.33 12.05 -29.98
N GLU A 70 -24.30 12.80 -29.50
CA GLU A 70 -25.66 12.36 -29.17
C GLU A 70 -26.37 11.77 -30.40
N PRO A 71 -27.25 10.78 -30.16
CA PRO A 71 -28.54 10.81 -30.81
C PRO A 71 -29.69 10.86 -29.79
N GLU A 72 -30.67 11.70 -30.11
CA GLU A 72 -31.90 11.92 -29.39
C GLU A 72 -32.61 10.63 -28.95
N VAL A 73 -32.86 10.51 -27.67
CA VAL A 73 -33.71 9.46 -27.11
C VAL A 73 -35.02 10.08 -26.60
N LYS A 74 -36.11 9.69 -27.26
CA LYS A 74 -37.46 10.01 -26.94
C LYS A 74 -37.79 9.75 -25.46
N LEU A 75 -38.26 10.78 -24.81
CA LEU A 75 -38.79 10.78 -23.45
C LEU A 75 -39.91 9.72 -23.27
N ARG A 76 -39.67 8.75 -22.41
CA ARG A 76 -40.73 7.96 -21.79
C ARG A 76 -41.12 8.62 -20.46
N PRO A 77 -42.44 8.65 -20.11
CA PRO A 77 -42.89 9.34 -18.92
C PRO A 77 -42.38 8.66 -17.64
N LYS A 78 -41.88 9.49 -16.71
CA LYS A 78 -41.39 9.07 -15.39
C LYS A 78 -42.51 8.41 -14.59
N PRO A 79 -42.28 7.25 -13.94
CA PRO A 79 -43.20 6.74 -12.95
C PRO A 79 -43.24 7.68 -11.73
N ARG A 80 -44.42 7.93 -11.22
CA ARG A 80 -44.64 8.74 -10.01
C ARG A 80 -43.94 8.11 -8.82
N PRO A 81 -43.33 8.91 -7.93
CA PRO A 81 -42.73 8.37 -6.71
C PRO A 81 -43.84 7.81 -5.80
N TYR A 82 -43.73 6.56 -5.43
CA TYR A 82 -44.52 5.91 -4.40
C TYR A 82 -44.11 6.49 -3.06
N VAL A 83 -44.98 7.27 -2.45
CA VAL A 83 -44.80 7.82 -1.11
C VAL A 83 -45.23 6.73 -0.12
N LEU A 84 -44.28 6.13 0.56
CA LEU A 84 -44.56 5.33 1.76
C LEU A 84 -44.98 6.25 2.89
N PRO A 85 -45.94 5.86 3.74
CA PRO A 85 -46.31 6.64 4.90
C PRO A 85 -45.09 6.78 5.82
N VAL A 86 -44.74 8.01 6.13
CA VAL A 86 -43.71 8.33 7.12
C VAL A 86 -44.36 8.13 8.49
N GLU A 87 -44.09 7.03 9.14
CA GLU A 87 -44.17 6.95 10.59
C GLU A 87 -42.98 7.71 11.15
N GLU A 88 -43.22 8.77 11.89
CA GLU A 88 -42.21 9.52 12.63
C GLU A 88 -41.56 8.59 13.67
N PRO A 89 -40.27 8.29 13.58
CA PRO A 89 -39.58 7.65 14.69
C PRO A 89 -39.30 8.73 15.74
N LYS A 90 -39.86 8.49 16.95
CA LYS A 90 -39.47 9.06 18.21
C LYS A 90 -37.93 9.17 18.31
N PRO A 91 -37.38 10.25 18.88
CA PRO A 91 -35.95 10.35 19.07
C PRO A 91 -35.49 9.38 20.15
N GLU A 92 -35.15 8.17 19.77
CA GLU A 92 -34.32 7.30 20.59
C GLU A 92 -32.86 7.60 20.24
N ALA A 93 -32.11 7.85 21.28
CA ALA A 93 -30.70 8.20 21.28
C ALA A 93 -29.88 7.30 20.35
N VAL A 94 -29.36 7.85 19.25
CA VAL A 94 -28.35 7.21 18.42
C VAL A 94 -26.99 7.38 19.11
N THR A 95 -26.80 6.63 20.15
CA THR A 95 -25.47 6.31 20.72
C THR A 95 -25.28 4.81 20.56
N ALA A 96 -24.87 4.35 19.40
CA ALA A 96 -24.15 3.09 19.19
C ALA A 96 -24.07 2.74 17.69
N ALA A 97 -23.33 3.48 16.92
CA ALA A 97 -22.88 3.00 15.63
C ALA A 97 -21.42 3.40 15.46
N SER A 98 -20.59 2.51 15.88
CA SER A 98 -19.18 2.22 15.56
C SER A 98 -18.29 2.02 16.76
N SER A 99 -18.71 1.14 17.64
CA SER A 99 -17.76 0.34 18.40
C SER A 99 -17.93 -1.11 17.92
N VAL A 100 -17.51 -1.38 16.69
CA VAL A 100 -16.90 -2.69 16.41
C VAL A 100 -15.73 -2.67 17.37
N SER A 101 -15.90 -3.35 18.49
CA SER A 101 -15.02 -3.26 19.63
C SER A 101 -13.58 -3.49 19.16
N GLU A 102 -12.68 -2.56 19.47
CA GLU A 102 -11.23 -2.71 19.26
C GLU A 102 -10.75 -4.06 19.81
N GLU A 103 -11.44 -4.61 20.80
CA GLU A 103 -11.24 -5.94 21.35
C GLU A 103 -11.52 -7.08 20.36
N GLN A 104 -12.56 -7.01 19.52
CA GLN A 104 -12.80 -8.05 18.48
C GLN A 104 -11.83 -7.91 17.32
N GLY A 105 -11.42 -6.69 16.96
CA GLY A 105 -10.35 -6.43 16.00
C GLY A 105 -8.99 -6.93 16.47
N ASN A 106 -8.74 -7.01 17.76
CA ASN A 106 -7.48 -7.47 18.33
C ASN A 106 -7.38 -9.00 18.38
N ALA A 107 -8.48 -9.70 18.68
CA ALA A 107 -8.48 -11.16 18.86
C ALA A 107 -8.08 -11.93 17.60
N TRP A 108 -8.53 -11.50 16.40
CA TRP A 108 -8.12 -12.17 15.15
C TRP A 108 -6.69 -11.80 14.74
N LEU A 109 -6.22 -10.59 15.07
CA LEU A 109 -4.83 -10.17 14.85
C LEU A 109 -3.87 -10.95 15.74
N ASP A 110 -4.25 -11.26 16.98
CA ASP A 110 -3.47 -12.11 17.88
C ASP A 110 -3.38 -13.54 17.34
N ALA A 111 -4.46 -14.07 16.76
CA ALA A 111 -4.44 -15.37 16.07
C ALA A 111 -3.53 -15.36 14.81
N LEU A 112 -3.36 -14.21 14.16
CA LEU A 112 -2.47 -14.01 13.01
C LEU A 112 -1.09 -13.44 13.39
N GLY A 113 -0.78 -13.33 14.69
CA GLY A 113 0.46 -12.70 15.18
C GLY A 113 1.76 -13.31 14.66
N GLY A 114 1.71 -14.55 14.16
CA GLY A 114 2.82 -15.19 13.43
C GLY A 114 2.97 -14.76 11.96
N VAL A 115 1.94 -14.12 11.38
CA VAL A 115 1.89 -13.77 9.94
C VAL A 115 1.85 -12.26 9.74
N VAL A 116 1.17 -11.54 10.64
CA VAL A 116 1.01 -10.09 10.58
C VAL A 116 1.25 -9.49 11.95
N LYS A 117 1.97 -8.38 12.01
CA LYS A 117 2.25 -7.63 13.24
C LYS A 117 1.82 -6.18 13.11
N ARG A 118 1.29 -5.63 14.19
CA ARG A 118 1.08 -4.18 14.34
C ARG A 118 2.41 -3.52 14.68
N VAL A 119 2.92 -2.71 13.76
CA VAL A 119 4.15 -1.95 13.93
C VAL A 119 3.79 -0.52 14.30
N PRO A 120 4.28 0.01 15.44
CA PRO A 120 3.97 1.37 15.84
C PRO A 120 4.60 2.39 14.91
N ALA A 121 3.86 3.44 14.56
CA ALA A 121 4.36 4.62 13.86
C ALA A 121 4.54 5.75 14.87
N CYS A 122 5.77 6.19 15.05
CA CYS A 122 6.18 7.16 16.07
C CYS A 122 6.57 8.49 15.44
N ASP A 123 6.37 9.57 16.21
CA ASP A 123 6.86 10.91 15.90
C ASP A 123 8.32 11.13 16.33
N GLU A 124 8.78 12.38 16.21
CA GLU A 124 10.12 12.82 16.62
C GLU A 124 10.38 12.68 18.14
N LYS A 125 9.33 12.67 18.97
CA LYS A 125 9.42 12.48 20.41
C LYS A 125 9.31 11.02 20.82
N GLY A 126 9.03 10.12 19.86
CA GLY A 126 8.83 8.70 20.11
C GLY A 126 7.43 8.35 20.56
N LEU A 127 6.47 9.29 20.50
CA LEU A 127 5.07 9.01 20.80
C LEU A 127 4.47 8.21 19.64
N VAL A 128 3.71 7.19 19.97
CA VAL A 128 2.99 6.37 18.99
C VAL A 128 1.79 7.16 18.48
N LEU A 129 1.77 7.44 17.20
CA LEU A 129 0.68 8.15 16.50
C LEU A 129 -0.33 7.22 15.87
N ASP A 130 0.15 6.07 15.38
CA ASP A 130 -0.65 5.11 14.59
C ASP A 130 0.04 3.75 14.59
N HIS A 131 -0.64 2.74 14.04
CA HIS A 131 -0.07 1.40 13.84
C HIS A 131 -0.24 0.98 12.38
N VAL A 132 0.78 0.38 11.82
CA VAL A 132 0.78 -0.17 10.47
C VAL A 132 0.86 -1.69 10.55
N LEU A 133 0.03 -2.37 9.78
CA LEU A 133 0.06 -3.84 9.70
C LEU A 133 1.16 -4.27 8.74
N GLU A 134 2.11 -5.04 9.25
CA GLU A 134 3.23 -5.56 8.46
C GLU A 134 3.27 -7.08 8.44
N PRO A 135 3.57 -7.69 7.29
CA PRO A 135 3.75 -9.13 7.21
C PRO A 135 5.02 -9.56 7.92
N VAL A 136 4.91 -10.65 8.68
CA VAL A 136 6.05 -11.32 9.33
C VAL A 136 6.48 -12.48 8.45
N ILE A 137 7.68 -12.41 7.91
CA ILE A 137 8.24 -13.44 7.02
C ILE A 137 9.42 -14.10 7.73
N GLY A 138 9.31 -15.41 7.98
CA GLY A 138 10.35 -16.15 8.70
C GLY A 138 10.63 -15.60 10.11
N GLY A 139 9.59 -15.10 10.81
CA GLY A 139 9.71 -14.54 12.16
C GLY A 139 10.36 -13.14 12.20
N LYS A 140 10.49 -12.47 11.05
CA LYS A 140 11.13 -11.15 10.93
C LYS A 140 10.30 -10.20 10.07
N ILE A 141 10.47 -8.90 10.30
CA ILE A 141 9.98 -7.83 9.41
C ILE A 141 11.21 -7.14 8.86
N GLU A 142 11.43 -7.24 7.53
CA GLU A 142 12.58 -6.66 6.83
C GLU A 142 13.93 -6.97 7.52
N GLY A 143 14.05 -8.18 8.07
CA GLY A 143 15.25 -8.65 8.77
C GLY A 143 15.33 -8.30 10.25
N GLY A 144 14.43 -7.46 10.77
CA GLY A 144 14.34 -7.09 12.18
C GLY A 144 13.39 -7.97 12.98
N ALA A 145 13.57 -8.03 14.31
CA ALA A 145 12.64 -8.68 15.20
C ALA A 145 11.30 -7.90 15.22
N PRO A 146 10.14 -8.55 15.03
CA PRO A 146 8.85 -7.88 14.85
C PRO A 146 8.46 -6.93 15.98
N ASP A 147 8.87 -7.25 17.22
CA ASP A 147 8.57 -6.44 18.41
C ASP A 147 9.48 -5.21 18.57
N LYS A 148 10.53 -5.11 17.78
CA LYS A 148 11.52 -4.02 17.88
C LYS A 148 11.50 -3.10 16.67
N VAL A 149 10.83 -3.47 15.60
CA VAL A 149 10.67 -2.66 14.39
C VAL A 149 9.65 -1.57 14.64
N PHE A 150 9.88 -0.39 14.13
CA PHE A 150 8.95 0.73 14.21
C PHE A 150 8.97 1.57 12.95
N TYR A 151 7.91 2.32 12.73
CA TYR A 151 7.86 3.37 11.74
C TYR A 151 8.22 4.71 12.37
N TYR A 152 9.03 5.47 11.68
CA TYR A 152 9.29 6.87 12.00
C TYR A 152 8.55 7.74 10.98
N ARG A 153 7.68 8.64 11.47
CA ARG A 153 7.02 9.63 10.62
C ARG A 153 7.92 10.85 10.48
N CYS A 154 8.30 11.17 9.24
CA CYS A 154 9.11 12.35 8.96
C CYS A 154 8.33 13.62 9.32
N PRO A 155 8.85 14.48 10.22
CA PRO A 155 8.17 15.71 10.60
C PRO A 155 8.40 16.84 9.56
N ASP A 156 9.47 16.75 8.79
CA ASP A 156 9.97 17.79 7.91
C ASP A 156 10.54 17.24 6.59
N ASP A 157 10.94 18.15 5.70
CA ASP A 157 11.57 17.86 4.41
C ASP A 157 13.10 17.79 4.46
N ALA A 158 13.71 17.58 5.64
CA ALA A 158 15.15 17.56 5.80
C ALA A 158 15.88 16.51 4.93
N LEU A 159 15.17 15.56 4.35
CA LEU A 159 15.68 14.55 3.44
C LEU A 159 15.01 14.58 2.04
N ALA A 160 14.40 15.71 1.65
CA ALA A 160 13.71 15.86 0.37
C ALA A 160 14.62 15.59 -0.84
N GLY A 161 15.90 15.99 -0.76
CA GLY A 161 16.92 15.69 -1.77
C GLY A 161 17.20 14.18 -1.92
N TYR A 162 16.85 13.38 -0.93
CA TYR A 162 16.87 11.91 -0.99
C TYR A 162 15.47 11.32 -1.24
N ARG A 163 14.50 12.14 -1.69
CA ARG A 163 13.11 11.76 -2.01
C ARG A 163 12.28 11.32 -0.79
N ILE A 164 12.65 11.76 0.40
CA ILE A 164 11.92 11.54 1.64
C ILE A 164 11.35 12.88 2.09
N HIS A 165 10.04 12.96 2.28
CA HIS A 165 9.32 14.20 2.54
C HIS A 165 8.58 14.14 3.88
N ALA A 166 8.14 15.30 4.34
CA ALA A 166 7.27 15.42 5.51
C ALA A 166 6.03 14.52 5.35
N GLY A 167 5.67 13.81 6.42
CA GLY A 167 4.56 12.85 6.43
C GLY A 167 4.91 11.43 5.97
N ASP A 168 6.05 11.21 5.32
CA ASP A 168 6.50 9.87 4.94
C ASP A 168 6.77 9.00 6.17
N LEU A 169 6.50 7.70 6.02
CA LEU A 169 6.75 6.69 7.03
C LEU A 169 8.01 5.89 6.67
N LEU A 170 9.01 5.93 7.52
CA LEU A 170 10.25 5.17 7.36
C LEU A 170 10.21 3.92 8.25
N LEU A 171 10.12 2.74 7.65
CA LEU A 171 10.24 1.48 8.36
C LEU A 171 11.68 1.33 8.86
N THR A 172 11.83 1.27 10.17
CA THR A 172 13.12 1.29 10.86
C THR A 172 13.36 -0.02 11.58
N VAL A 173 14.45 -0.68 11.22
CA VAL A 173 14.94 -1.88 11.90
C VAL A 173 15.96 -1.44 12.94
N PRO A 174 15.85 -1.91 14.20
CA PRO A 174 16.80 -1.58 15.24
C PRO A 174 18.24 -1.95 14.86
N GLU A 175 19.08 -0.95 14.88
CA GLU A 175 20.50 -1.08 14.60
C GLU A 175 21.26 -0.07 15.46
N LYS A 176 22.18 -0.55 16.28
CA LYS A 176 22.98 0.32 17.16
C LYS A 176 24.29 0.76 16.53
N THR A 177 24.71 0.03 15.51
CA THR A 177 25.92 0.32 14.78
C THR A 177 25.63 1.24 13.61
N PRO A 178 26.35 2.35 13.42
CA PRO A 178 26.14 3.20 12.26
C PRO A 178 26.42 2.41 10.98
N VAL A 179 25.53 2.50 10.01
CA VAL A 179 25.72 1.94 8.67
C VAL A 179 26.07 3.07 7.73
N ASP A 180 27.18 2.91 7.01
CA ASP A 180 27.67 3.93 6.08
C ASP A 180 26.69 4.16 4.93
N GLU A 181 26.51 5.42 4.52
CA GLU A 181 25.61 5.86 3.45
C GLU A 181 24.13 5.47 3.63
N ALA A 182 23.73 5.00 4.81
CA ALA A 182 22.35 4.65 5.12
C ALA A 182 21.57 5.80 5.74
N VAL A 183 20.26 5.82 5.52
CA VAL A 183 19.35 6.66 6.30
C VAL A 183 19.10 5.98 7.64
N MET A 184 19.38 6.66 8.72
CA MET A 184 19.23 6.14 10.07
C MET A 184 18.43 7.11 10.94
N ILE A 185 17.73 6.54 11.90
CA ILE A 185 17.09 7.32 12.96
C ILE A 185 18.09 7.45 14.10
N VAL A 186 18.44 8.68 14.39
CA VAL A 186 19.32 9.04 15.51
C VAL A 186 18.58 9.91 16.50
N GLU A 187 18.84 9.70 17.77
CA GLU A 187 18.32 10.54 18.83
C GLU A 187 19.41 11.54 19.22
N LYS A 188 19.07 12.81 19.13
CA LYS A 188 19.93 13.93 19.48
C LYS A 188 19.13 14.92 20.31
N SER A 189 19.63 15.31 21.47
CA SER A 189 18.94 16.24 22.36
C SER A 189 17.50 15.86 22.73
N GLY A 190 17.24 14.55 22.85
CA GLY A 190 15.91 14.02 23.18
C GLY A 190 14.91 13.97 22.01
N LEU A 191 15.33 14.34 20.81
CA LEU A 191 14.51 14.24 19.61
C LEU A 191 15.06 13.19 18.65
N ARG A 192 14.18 12.45 18.04
CA ARG A 192 14.49 11.50 16.97
C ARG A 192 14.52 12.22 15.64
N VAL A 193 15.58 12.06 14.89
CA VAL A 193 15.74 12.66 13.56
C VAL A 193 16.22 11.64 12.56
N ALA A 194 15.67 11.69 11.37
CA ALA A 194 16.16 10.90 10.24
C ALA A 194 17.31 11.65 9.57
N ARG A 195 18.45 11.00 9.40
CA ARG A 195 19.61 11.58 8.71
C ARG A 195 20.30 10.52 7.87
N LYS A 196 20.89 10.91 6.76
CA LYS A 196 21.81 10.06 6.04
C LYS A 196 23.16 10.10 6.78
N VAL A 197 23.64 8.94 7.16
CA VAL A 197 24.83 8.78 8.00
C VAL A 197 26.02 8.38 7.16
N LYS A 198 27.16 9.05 7.37
CA LYS A 198 28.45 8.63 6.83
C LYS A 198 29.43 8.47 7.97
N LYS A 199 30.15 7.36 7.98
CA LYS A 199 31.21 7.10 8.96
C LYS A 199 32.44 7.92 8.64
N LEU A 200 33.02 8.53 9.67
CA LEU A 200 34.30 9.21 9.61
C LEU A 200 35.29 8.52 10.53
N ASP A 201 36.57 8.75 10.29
CA ASP A 201 37.62 8.26 11.14
C ASP A 201 37.54 8.89 12.55
N GLY A 202 38.13 8.17 13.53
CA GLY A 202 38.16 8.68 14.91
C GLY A 202 36.84 8.58 15.67
N GLY A 203 35.90 7.72 15.25
CA GLY A 203 34.64 7.50 15.95
C GLY A 203 33.64 8.67 15.77
N LYS A 204 33.75 9.41 14.68
CA LYS A 204 32.87 10.50 14.29
C LYS A 204 31.89 10.06 13.21
N LEU A 205 30.73 10.72 13.19
CA LEU A 205 29.71 10.53 12.19
C LEU A 205 29.41 11.86 11.48
N LEU A 206 29.19 11.80 10.19
CA LEU A 206 28.64 12.90 9.43
C LEU A 206 27.14 12.63 9.27
N LEU A 207 26.31 13.48 9.87
CA LEU A 207 24.87 13.49 9.72
C LEU A 207 24.49 14.45 8.61
N GLN A 208 23.94 13.92 7.53
CA GLN A 208 23.60 14.68 6.34
C GLN A 208 22.09 14.89 6.25
N SER A 209 21.71 16.09 5.90
CA SER A 209 20.37 16.47 5.48
C SER A 209 20.44 17.20 4.14
N TYR A 210 19.39 17.08 3.34
CA TYR A 210 19.30 17.72 2.04
C TYR A 210 17.84 18.05 1.77
N ASP A 211 17.46 19.27 2.06
CA ASP A 211 16.16 19.84 1.66
C ASP A 211 16.31 20.59 0.33
N ARG A 212 16.52 21.88 0.38
CA ARG A 212 16.92 22.74 -0.75
C ARG A 212 18.43 22.90 -0.81
N GLU A 213 19.08 22.82 0.35
CA GLU A 213 20.53 22.95 0.53
C GLU A 213 21.05 21.70 1.22
N PHE A 214 22.21 21.26 0.78
CA PHE A 214 22.93 20.19 1.46
C PHE A 214 23.55 20.71 2.75
N ARG A 215 23.24 20.06 3.86
CA ARG A 215 23.83 20.36 5.17
C ARG A 215 24.41 19.09 5.75
N ALA A 216 25.58 19.23 6.34
CA ALA A 216 26.27 18.13 7.00
C ALA A 216 26.81 18.58 8.35
N GLU A 217 26.56 17.78 9.36
CA GLU A 217 27.02 18.04 10.73
C GLU A 217 27.89 16.88 11.19
N THR A 218 29.06 17.19 11.71
CA THR A 218 29.95 16.16 12.30
C THR A 218 29.64 16.05 13.79
N VAL A 219 29.34 14.84 14.23
CA VAL A 219 29.05 14.52 15.63
C VAL A 219 29.91 13.35 16.10
N ASP A 220 30.21 13.31 17.40
CA ASP A 220 30.84 12.13 17.98
C ASP A 220 29.82 11.01 18.13
N LEU A 221 30.21 9.79 17.81
CA LEU A 221 29.35 8.60 17.96
C LEU A 221 28.79 8.45 19.40
N LYS A 222 29.55 8.93 20.39
CA LYS A 222 29.14 8.88 21.80
C LYS A 222 28.09 9.92 22.17
N SER A 223 27.95 10.98 21.38
CA SER A 223 27.00 12.09 21.63
C SER A 223 25.61 11.87 21.06
N VAL A 224 25.42 10.86 20.25
CA VAL A 224 24.15 10.50 19.63
C VAL A 224 23.78 9.06 19.91
N ASN A 225 22.51 8.79 20.08
CA ASN A 225 21.98 7.45 20.23
C ASN A 225 21.40 6.98 18.89
N ILE A 226 21.94 5.90 18.34
CA ILE A 226 21.44 5.32 17.09
C ILE A 226 20.30 4.36 17.45
N LEU A 227 19.11 4.62 16.90
CA LEU A 227 17.91 3.85 17.16
C LEU A 227 17.72 2.74 16.13
N GLY A 228 18.04 3.03 14.85
CA GLY A 228 17.86 2.03 13.82
C GLY A 228 18.16 2.54 12.41
N ARG A 229 18.18 1.60 11.48
CA ARG A 229 18.36 1.83 10.05
C ARG A 229 17.01 1.81 9.34
N CYS A 230 16.74 2.81 8.51
CA CYS A 230 15.58 2.84 7.65
C CYS A 230 15.79 1.87 6.46
N VAL A 231 14.85 0.96 6.28
CA VAL A 231 14.93 -0.09 5.25
C VAL A 231 13.88 0.07 4.16
N ARG A 232 12.78 0.76 4.47
CA ARG A 232 11.68 0.99 3.51
C ARG A 232 11.00 2.33 3.77
N LEU A 233 10.61 2.99 2.68
CA LEU A 233 9.79 4.18 2.66
C LEU A 233 8.36 3.80 2.29
N SER A 234 7.39 4.28 3.04
CA SER A 234 5.96 4.18 2.73
C SER A 234 5.35 5.57 2.67
N ARG A 235 4.65 5.86 1.57
CA ARG A 235 3.96 7.13 1.35
C ARG A 235 2.50 6.85 1.05
N ARG A 236 1.59 7.56 1.70
CA ARG A 236 0.18 7.59 1.28
C ARG A 236 0.05 8.57 0.11
N ILE A 237 -0.58 8.14 -0.95
CA ILE A 237 -0.89 8.93 -2.14
C ILE A 237 -2.32 9.44 -2.00
#